data_da9bea91cb5bc8431d9531ec905403f7
#
_entry.id   da9bea91cb5bc8431d9531ec905403f7
#
_cell.length_a   1.000
_cell.length_b   1.000
_cell.length_c   1.000
_cell.angle_alpha   90.00
_cell.angle_beta   90.00
_cell.angle_gamma   90.00
#
_symmetry.space_group_name_H-M   'P 1'
#
loop_
_entity.id
_entity.type
_entity.pdbx_description
1 polymer ?
#
loop_
_entity_poly.entity_id
_entity_poly.type
_entity_poly.pdbx_seq_one_letter_code
_entity_poly.pdbx_strand_id
1 'polypeptide(L)'
;QGEGRGFESRLVLIFTKLPDDLPESFFIKGKKNMDVFIWILDVVGTIAFSISGAMVGIRKKMDLFGVCVLGVVTATGGGMTRDIVLGINPPRMFTNSTDVLIAAVTAILTFIVIHYANKKKQTHVGFREMYSLVLFVMDTLGLAIFTVIGIEVALATRPDAGNFLLVFVGTITGVGGGLLRDMMSESIPYIFQKHIYATACIVGAVICVIFYRKLNISLNISMIVGAIAVLVIRALAAQLRWNLPTVHLDEEGKS
;
A
#
# COMPACT_ATOMS: atom_id res chain seq x y z
N GLN A 1 24.34 -43.30 6.85
CA GLN A 1 23.02 -43.19 7.51
C GLN A 1 23.21 -42.56 8.90
N GLY A 2 23.13 -41.26 9.07
CA GLY A 2 23.30 -40.65 10.41
C GLY A 2 23.25 -39.13 10.53
N GLU A 3 22.91 -38.33 9.51
CA GLU A 3 22.95 -36.87 9.62
C GLU A 3 21.60 -36.13 9.50
N GLY A 4 20.48 -36.85 9.32
CA GLY A 4 19.16 -36.21 9.14
C GLY A 4 18.37 -35.87 10.41
N ARG A 5 18.76 -36.35 11.58
CA ARG A 5 17.98 -36.21 12.83
C ARG A 5 18.40 -35.07 13.75
N GLY A 6 19.46 -34.36 13.42
CA GLY A 6 19.95 -33.24 14.24
C GLY A 6 19.28 -31.89 13.98
N PHE A 7 18.64 -31.69 12.84
CA PHE A 7 18.05 -30.42 12.45
C PHE A 7 16.62 -30.23 12.98
N GLU A 8 15.81 -31.31 12.93
CA GLU A 8 14.44 -31.25 13.48
C GLU A 8 14.40 -31.09 15.01
N SER A 9 15.36 -31.73 15.73
CA SER A 9 15.43 -31.64 17.18
C SER A 9 15.84 -30.24 17.67
N ARG A 10 16.58 -29.45 16.88
CA ARG A 10 16.96 -28.08 17.25
C ARG A 10 15.86 -27.06 16.97
N LEU A 11 15.01 -27.30 15.99
CA LEU A 11 13.83 -26.45 15.72
C LEU A 11 12.77 -26.61 16.83
N VAL A 12 12.54 -27.82 17.32
CA VAL A 12 11.58 -28.09 18.40
C VAL A 12 12.04 -27.44 19.72
N LEU A 13 13.35 -27.38 20.01
CA LEU A 13 13.90 -26.79 21.22
C LEU A 13 13.84 -25.23 21.25
N ILE A 14 13.74 -24.58 20.10
CA ILE A 14 13.59 -23.13 20.02
C ILE A 14 12.13 -22.71 20.27
N PHE A 15 11.17 -23.57 19.93
CA PHE A 15 9.74 -23.30 20.15
C PHE A 15 9.22 -23.66 21.55
N THR A 16 9.99 -24.39 22.39
CA THR A 16 9.55 -24.84 23.72
C THR A 16 10.05 -24.01 24.90
N LYS A 17 10.69 -22.83 24.65
CA LYS A 17 11.10 -21.92 25.73
C LYS A 17 10.34 -20.59 25.67
N LEU A 18 9.01 -20.62 25.65
CA LEU A 18 8.22 -19.50 26.17
C LEU A 18 7.90 -19.80 27.64
N PRO A 19 7.99 -18.79 28.54
CA PRO A 19 7.56 -18.95 29.92
C PRO A 19 6.06 -19.24 29.98
N ASP A 20 5.68 -20.32 30.67
CA ASP A 20 4.30 -20.80 30.78
C ASP A 20 3.38 -19.93 31.69
N ASP A 21 3.85 -18.75 32.14
CA ASP A 21 3.20 -17.97 33.20
C ASP A 21 2.57 -16.64 32.75
N LEU A 22 2.31 -16.43 31.46
CA LEU A 22 1.58 -15.24 31.01
C LEU A 22 0.08 -15.49 30.99
N PRO A 23 -0.74 -14.76 31.79
CA PRO A 23 -2.18 -14.97 31.81
C PRO A 23 -2.79 -14.65 30.45
N GLU A 24 -3.49 -15.61 29.87
CA GLU A 24 -4.19 -15.50 28.56
C GLU A 24 -5.16 -14.32 28.47
N SER A 25 -5.61 -13.79 29.62
CA SER A 25 -6.56 -12.68 29.67
C SER A 25 -5.98 -11.31 29.29
N PHE A 26 -4.65 -11.14 29.29
CA PHE A 26 -4.01 -9.88 28.94
C PHE A 26 -3.90 -9.67 27.42
N PHE A 27 -3.86 -10.75 26.65
CA PHE A 27 -3.67 -10.71 25.20
C PHE A 27 -4.96 -10.62 24.38
N ILE A 28 -6.13 -10.96 24.94
CA ILE A 28 -7.30 -11.28 24.10
C ILE A 28 -8.20 -10.08 23.79
N LYS A 29 -8.34 -9.11 24.69
CA LYS A 29 -9.36 -8.06 24.54
C LYS A 29 -8.91 -6.84 23.72
N GLY A 30 -7.67 -6.41 23.87
CA GLY A 30 -7.10 -5.29 23.09
C GLY A 30 -6.71 -5.70 21.66
N LYS A 31 -6.21 -6.92 21.49
CA LYS A 31 -5.75 -7.46 20.20
C LYS A 31 -6.89 -7.68 19.21
N LYS A 32 -8.05 -8.17 19.67
CA LYS A 32 -9.19 -8.47 18.79
C LYS A 32 -9.79 -7.23 18.14
N ASN A 33 -9.89 -6.10 18.85
CA ASN A 33 -10.43 -4.85 18.28
C ASN A 33 -9.40 -4.14 17.38
N MET A 34 -8.11 -4.28 17.66
CA MET A 34 -7.05 -3.76 16.83
C MET A 34 -6.97 -4.52 15.50
N ASP A 35 -7.11 -5.85 15.55
CA ASP A 35 -7.11 -6.70 14.36
C ASP A 35 -8.27 -6.36 13.41
N VAL A 36 -9.47 -6.06 13.92
CA VAL A 36 -10.63 -5.65 13.11
C VAL A 36 -10.43 -4.29 12.43
N PHE A 37 -9.88 -3.30 13.15
CA PHE A 37 -9.59 -1.98 12.59
C PHE A 37 -8.57 -2.06 11.46
N ILE A 38 -7.48 -2.77 11.67
CA ILE A 38 -6.43 -2.98 10.67
C ILE A 38 -6.98 -3.74 9.47
N TRP A 39 -7.79 -4.79 9.71
CA TRP A 39 -8.43 -5.55 8.64
C TRP A 39 -9.36 -4.67 7.78
N ILE A 40 -10.16 -3.79 8.39
CA ILE A 40 -11.02 -2.84 7.64
C ILE A 40 -10.17 -1.91 6.78
N LEU A 41 -9.10 -1.35 7.34
CA LEU A 41 -8.17 -0.50 6.58
C LEU A 41 -7.55 -1.25 5.42
N ASP A 42 -7.12 -2.48 5.63
CA ASP A 42 -6.48 -3.32 4.61
C ASP A 42 -7.45 -3.61 3.45
N VAL A 43 -8.69 -4.00 3.75
CA VAL A 43 -9.74 -4.20 2.73
C VAL A 43 -10.02 -2.90 1.96
N VAL A 44 -10.17 -1.77 2.64
CA VAL A 44 -10.43 -0.47 1.99
C VAL A 44 -9.24 -0.05 1.12
N GLY A 45 -8.01 -0.22 1.60
CA GLY A 45 -6.78 0.04 0.84
C GLY A 45 -6.66 -0.85 -0.40
N THR A 46 -6.94 -2.14 -0.24
CA THR A 46 -6.95 -3.14 -1.33
C THR A 46 -7.97 -2.77 -2.41
N ILE A 47 -9.19 -2.43 -2.04
CA ILE A 47 -10.24 -1.97 -2.97
C ILE A 47 -9.78 -0.70 -3.70
N ALA A 48 -9.28 0.29 -2.96
CA ALA A 48 -8.85 1.56 -3.53
C ALA A 48 -7.71 1.37 -4.54
N PHE A 49 -6.67 0.62 -4.20
CA PHE A 49 -5.57 0.35 -5.11
C PHE A 49 -5.96 -0.56 -6.28
N SER A 50 -6.85 -1.52 -6.07
CA SER A 50 -7.36 -2.34 -7.17
C SER A 50 -8.14 -1.52 -8.19
N ILE A 51 -9.01 -0.60 -7.74
CA ILE A 51 -9.71 0.35 -8.64
C ILE A 51 -8.69 1.20 -9.40
N SER A 52 -7.69 1.75 -8.69
CA SER A 52 -6.63 2.55 -9.29
C SER A 52 -5.89 1.78 -10.39
N GLY A 53 -5.50 0.52 -10.13
CA GLY A 53 -4.85 -0.35 -11.11
C GLY A 53 -5.74 -0.67 -12.31
N ALA A 54 -6.99 -1.08 -12.03
CA ALA A 54 -7.97 -1.39 -13.07
C ALA A 54 -8.23 -0.19 -14.00
N MET A 55 -8.35 1.01 -13.44
CA MET A 55 -8.53 2.23 -14.23
C MET A 55 -7.33 2.50 -15.14
N VAL A 56 -6.10 2.34 -14.66
CA VAL A 56 -4.91 2.49 -15.50
C VAL A 56 -4.89 1.44 -16.62
N GLY A 57 -5.21 0.17 -16.32
CA GLY A 57 -5.31 -0.89 -17.33
C GLY A 57 -6.35 -0.60 -18.42
N ILE A 58 -7.54 -0.14 -18.03
CA ILE A 58 -8.60 0.26 -18.96
C ILE A 58 -8.14 1.43 -19.86
N ARG A 59 -7.49 2.43 -19.28
CA ARG A 59 -6.94 3.57 -20.06
C ARG A 59 -5.89 3.13 -21.07
N LYS A 60 -5.08 2.12 -20.73
CA LYS A 60 -4.07 1.51 -21.61
C LYS A 60 -4.67 0.49 -22.58
N LYS A 61 -6.01 0.35 -22.60
CA LYS A 61 -6.75 -0.57 -23.48
C LYS A 61 -6.36 -2.04 -23.27
N MET A 62 -6.00 -2.42 -22.04
CA MET A 62 -5.79 -3.81 -21.68
C MET A 62 -7.13 -4.56 -21.71
N ASP A 63 -7.08 -5.85 -21.99
CA ASP A 63 -8.24 -6.74 -21.90
C ASP A 63 -8.64 -6.99 -20.43
N LEU A 64 -9.72 -7.73 -20.22
CA LEU A 64 -10.22 -8.03 -18.87
C LEU A 64 -9.14 -8.69 -17.99
N PHE A 65 -8.35 -9.61 -18.58
CA PHE A 65 -7.30 -10.31 -17.84
C PHE A 65 -6.18 -9.35 -17.44
N GLY A 66 -5.70 -8.52 -18.38
CA GLY A 66 -4.68 -7.50 -18.10
C GLY A 66 -5.13 -6.49 -17.06
N VAL A 67 -6.39 -6.04 -17.11
CA VAL A 67 -6.97 -5.15 -16.09
C VAL A 67 -7.03 -5.84 -14.72
N CYS A 68 -7.44 -7.11 -14.67
CA CYS A 68 -7.46 -7.88 -13.43
C CYS A 68 -6.05 -8.03 -12.83
N VAL A 69 -5.07 -8.43 -13.64
CA VAL A 69 -3.68 -8.57 -13.20
C VAL A 69 -3.13 -7.25 -12.68
N LEU A 70 -3.34 -6.15 -13.41
CA LEU A 70 -2.83 -4.83 -12.99
C LEU A 70 -3.50 -4.34 -11.71
N GLY A 71 -4.80 -4.60 -11.53
CA GLY A 71 -5.53 -4.31 -10.29
C GLY A 71 -4.99 -5.08 -9.09
N VAL A 72 -4.77 -6.40 -9.26
CA VAL A 72 -4.20 -7.26 -8.21
C VAL A 72 -2.78 -6.82 -7.85
N VAL A 73 -1.91 -6.63 -8.84
CA VAL A 73 -0.52 -6.21 -8.59
C VAL A 73 -0.46 -4.84 -7.91
N THR A 74 -1.33 -3.91 -8.30
CA THR A 74 -1.39 -2.60 -7.63
C THR A 74 -1.80 -2.73 -6.17
N ALA A 75 -2.79 -3.56 -5.86
CA ALA A 75 -3.31 -3.74 -4.52
C ALA A 75 -2.33 -4.49 -3.60
N THR A 76 -1.67 -5.54 -4.10
CA THR A 76 -0.85 -6.44 -3.27
C THR A 76 0.65 -6.15 -3.35
N GLY A 77 1.10 -5.44 -4.37
CA GLY A 77 2.52 -5.25 -4.66
C GLY A 77 3.29 -4.47 -3.57
N GLY A 78 2.66 -3.47 -2.96
CA GLY A 78 3.25 -2.75 -1.83
C GLY A 78 3.44 -3.65 -0.61
N GLY A 79 2.44 -4.46 -0.28
CA GLY A 79 2.51 -5.47 0.78
C GLY A 79 3.56 -6.54 0.52
N MET A 80 3.67 -7.02 -0.72
CA MET A 80 4.71 -7.98 -1.11
C MET A 80 6.12 -7.40 -0.94
N THR A 81 6.33 -6.17 -1.40
CA THR A 81 7.61 -5.47 -1.25
C THR A 81 7.97 -5.28 0.23
N ARG A 82 7.00 -4.88 1.06
CA ARG A 82 7.14 -4.78 2.51
C ARG A 82 7.58 -6.11 3.12
N ASP A 83 6.89 -7.19 2.79
CA ASP A 83 7.14 -8.50 3.37
C ASP A 83 8.54 -9.00 3.04
N ILE A 84 9.01 -8.78 1.81
CA ILE A 84 10.39 -9.08 1.39
C ILE A 84 11.41 -8.28 2.21
N VAL A 85 11.20 -6.97 2.37
CA VAL A 85 12.09 -6.09 3.15
C VAL A 85 12.16 -6.50 4.62
N LEU A 86 11.03 -6.92 5.20
CA LEU A 86 10.96 -7.39 6.58
C LEU A 86 11.45 -8.83 6.79
N GLY A 87 11.74 -9.55 5.71
CA GLY A 87 12.16 -10.97 5.76
C GLY A 87 11.01 -11.92 6.06
N ILE A 88 9.76 -11.53 5.77
CA ILE A 88 8.59 -12.40 5.90
C ILE A 88 8.54 -13.33 4.68
N ASN A 89 8.81 -14.61 4.88
CA ASN A 89 8.88 -15.59 3.81
C ASN A 89 8.06 -16.85 4.13
N PRO A 90 7.09 -17.25 3.27
CA PRO A 90 6.67 -16.53 2.06
C PRO A 90 5.89 -15.25 2.37
N PRO A 91 5.84 -14.26 1.45
CA PRO A 91 5.02 -13.05 1.60
C PRO A 91 3.56 -13.39 1.90
N ARG A 92 2.90 -12.58 2.72
CA ARG A 92 1.55 -12.85 3.25
C ARG A 92 0.50 -13.10 2.17
N MET A 93 0.61 -12.46 1.01
CA MET A 93 -0.31 -12.65 -0.11
C MET A 93 -0.36 -14.10 -0.62
N PHE A 94 0.70 -14.89 -0.43
CA PHE A 94 0.75 -16.30 -0.81
C PHE A 94 0.24 -17.23 0.27
N THR A 95 0.23 -16.80 1.53
CA THR A 95 -0.32 -17.57 2.66
C THR A 95 -1.80 -17.27 2.91
N ASN A 96 -2.23 -16.03 2.62
CA ASN A 96 -3.63 -15.59 2.72
C ASN A 96 -4.02 -14.89 1.41
N SER A 97 -4.78 -15.60 0.58
CA SER A 97 -5.21 -15.11 -0.73
C SER A 97 -6.43 -14.17 -0.69
N THR A 98 -6.93 -13.81 0.49
CA THR A 98 -8.13 -12.97 0.63
C THR A 98 -7.97 -11.63 -0.08
N ASP A 99 -6.84 -10.95 0.10
CA ASP A 99 -6.58 -9.65 -0.52
C ASP A 99 -6.47 -9.76 -2.04
N VAL A 100 -5.87 -10.85 -2.53
CA VAL A 100 -5.80 -11.15 -3.97
C VAL A 100 -7.20 -11.35 -4.56
N LEU A 101 -8.08 -12.08 -3.85
CA LEU A 101 -9.46 -12.30 -4.29
C LEU A 101 -10.27 -11.00 -4.27
N ILE A 102 -10.17 -10.20 -3.20
CA ILE A 102 -10.84 -8.89 -3.11
C ILE A 102 -10.36 -7.99 -4.25
N ALA A 103 -9.06 -7.93 -4.50
CA ALA A 103 -8.48 -7.13 -5.57
C ALA A 103 -8.98 -7.58 -6.95
N ALA A 104 -8.98 -8.90 -7.23
CA ALA A 104 -9.42 -9.45 -8.50
C ALA A 104 -10.91 -9.15 -8.75
N VAL A 105 -11.77 -9.42 -7.77
CA VAL A 105 -13.21 -9.13 -7.86
C VAL A 105 -13.43 -7.63 -8.08
N THR A 106 -12.74 -6.78 -7.33
CA THR A 106 -12.84 -5.31 -7.47
C THR A 106 -12.40 -4.83 -8.85
N ALA A 107 -11.31 -5.37 -9.40
CA ALA A 107 -10.83 -5.02 -10.74
C ALA A 107 -11.84 -5.42 -11.83
N ILE A 108 -12.40 -6.64 -11.74
CA ILE A 108 -13.42 -7.12 -12.67
C ILE A 108 -14.68 -6.25 -12.60
N LEU A 109 -15.17 -5.94 -11.38
CA LEU A 109 -16.33 -5.08 -11.21
C LEU A 109 -16.08 -3.67 -11.77
N THR A 110 -14.88 -3.11 -11.54
CA THR A 110 -14.48 -1.81 -12.09
C THR A 110 -14.51 -1.84 -13.61
N PHE A 111 -13.97 -2.89 -14.23
CA PHE A 111 -14.00 -3.07 -15.68
C PHE A 111 -15.44 -3.11 -16.22
N ILE A 112 -16.31 -3.92 -15.59
CA ILE A 112 -17.71 -4.06 -15.99
C ILE A 112 -18.44 -2.72 -15.89
N VAL A 113 -18.31 -2.03 -14.74
CA VAL A 113 -18.97 -0.73 -14.52
C VAL A 113 -18.56 0.30 -15.57
N ILE A 114 -17.25 0.40 -15.84
CA ILE A 114 -16.74 1.36 -16.83
C ILE A 114 -17.15 0.97 -18.26
N HIS A 115 -17.15 -0.33 -18.59
CA HIS A 115 -17.58 -0.81 -19.90
C HIS A 115 -19.05 -0.43 -20.18
N TYR A 116 -19.95 -0.66 -19.22
CA TYR A 116 -21.37 -0.29 -19.38
C TYR A 116 -21.61 1.23 -19.31
N ALA A 117 -20.86 1.96 -18.50
CA ALA A 117 -20.94 3.42 -18.43
C ALA A 117 -20.53 4.09 -19.76
N ASN A 118 -19.47 3.58 -20.40
CA ASN A 118 -19.01 4.06 -21.71
C ASN A 118 -20.05 3.84 -22.82
N LYS A 119 -20.79 2.72 -22.76
CA LYS A 119 -21.81 2.42 -23.77
C LYS A 119 -23.02 3.36 -23.71
N LYS A 120 -23.26 4.00 -22.55
CA LYS A 120 -24.40 4.90 -22.29
C LYS A 120 -24.13 6.38 -22.56
N LYS A 121 -22.86 6.85 -22.54
CA LYS A 121 -22.48 8.27 -22.64
C LYS A 121 -21.76 8.57 -23.97
N GLN A 122 -22.43 9.32 -24.85
CA GLN A 122 -21.84 9.87 -26.08
C GLN A 122 -20.99 11.14 -25.88
N THR A 123 -20.72 11.58 -24.65
CA THR A 123 -19.96 12.82 -24.39
C THR A 123 -18.62 12.53 -23.72
N HIS A 124 -17.55 12.67 -24.51
CA HIS A 124 -16.16 12.32 -24.13
C HIS A 124 -15.51 13.23 -23.06
N VAL A 125 -15.97 14.46 -22.85
CA VAL A 125 -15.29 15.45 -21.98
C VAL A 125 -15.52 15.15 -20.50
N GLY A 126 -16.74 14.94 -20.04
CA GLY A 126 -17.04 14.68 -18.63
C GLY A 126 -16.52 13.32 -18.11
N PHE A 127 -16.32 12.34 -19.00
CA PHE A 127 -15.77 11.04 -18.63
C PHE A 127 -14.27 11.13 -18.30
N ARG A 128 -13.50 11.93 -19.02
CA ARG A 128 -12.06 12.09 -18.82
C ARG A 128 -11.75 12.78 -17.48
N GLU A 129 -12.54 13.78 -17.10
CA GLU A 129 -12.38 14.47 -15.81
C GLU A 129 -12.76 13.58 -14.62
N MET A 130 -13.90 12.89 -14.70
CA MET A 130 -14.32 11.93 -13.69
C MET A 130 -13.28 10.80 -13.52
N TYR A 131 -12.74 10.30 -14.62
CA TYR A 131 -11.71 9.28 -14.62
C TYR A 131 -10.47 9.73 -13.84
N SER A 132 -9.95 10.93 -14.13
CA SER A 132 -8.75 11.46 -13.48
C SER A 132 -8.97 11.70 -11.98
N LEU A 133 -10.17 12.15 -11.60
CA LEU A 133 -10.54 12.35 -10.21
C LEU A 133 -10.62 11.03 -9.43
N VAL A 134 -11.33 10.03 -9.97
CA VAL A 134 -11.46 8.72 -9.33
C VAL A 134 -10.10 8.06 -9.18
N LEU A 135 -9.26 8.08 -10.24
CA LEU A 135 -7.91 7.55 -10.18
C LEU A 135 -7.09 8.24 -9.07
N PHE A 136 -7.13 9.57 -9.00
CA PHE A 136 -6.41 10.34 -8.00
C PHE A 136 -6.89 10.02 -6.58
N VAL A 137 -8.21 9.97 -6.36
CA VAL A 137 -8.79 9.70 -5.04
C VAL A 137 -8.47 8.28 -4.58
N MET A 138 -8.67 7.29 -5.43
CA MET A 138 -8.42 5.89 -5.10
C MET A 138 -6.93 5.62 -4.86
N ASP A 139 -6.05 6.16 -5.70
CA ASP A 139 -4.61 6.08 -5.49
C ASP A 139 -4.19 6.75 -4.18
N THR A 140 -4.72 7.93 -3.87
CA THR A 140 -4.39 8.67 -2.63
C THR A 140 -4.88 7.94 -1.38
N LEU A 141 -6.07 7.34 -1.42
CA LEU A 141 -6.60 6.51 -0.32
C LEU A 141 -5.73 5.29 -0.07
N GLY A 142 -5.42 4.52 -1.12
CA GLY A 142 -4.55 3.35 -1.00
C GLY A 142 -3.17 3.72 -0.45
N LEU A 143 -2.59 4.81 -0.97
CA LEU A 143 -1.31 5.35 -0.51
C LEU A 143 -1.30 5.64 0.99
N ALA A 144 -2.31 6.39 1.48
CA ALA A 144 -2.42 6.79 2.87
C ALA A 144 -2.59 5.58 3.80
N ILE A 145 -3.48 4.67 3.44
CA ILE A 145 -3.81 3.48 4.22
C ILE A 145 -2.60 2.55 4.29
N PHE A 146 -2.01 2.20 3.16
CA PHE A 146 -0.88 1.26 3.15
C PHE A 146 0.40 1.83 3.73
N THR A 147 0.58 3.15 3.75
CA THR A 147 1.68 3.78 4.50
C THR A 147 1.60 3.45 5.98
N VAL A 148 0.44 3.59 6.60
CA VAL A 148 0.29 3.34 8.05
C VAL A 148 0.20 1.85 8.39
N ILE A 149 -0.40 1.02 7.53
CA ILE A 149 -0.37 -0.44 7.66
C ILE A 149 1.07 -0.97 7.58
N GLY A 150 1.90 -0.40 6.69
CA GLY A 150 3.31 -0.76 6.60
C GLY A 150 4.05 -0.55 7.91
N ILE A 151 3.78 0.54 8.63
CA ILE A 151 4.35 0.82 9.96
C ILE A 151 3.86 -0.19 10.99
N GLU A 152 2.56 -0.48 11.00
CA GLU A 152 1.96 -1.47 11.91
C GLU A 152 2.61 -2.84 11.73
N VAL A 153 2.68 -3.34 10.50
CA VAL A 153 3.29 -4.63 10.19
C VAL A 153 4.77 -4.65 10.57
N ALA A 154 5.50 -3.55 10.36
CA ALA A 154 6.90 -3.45 10.77
C ALA A 154 7.06 -3.52 12.29
N LEU A 155 6.19 -2.86 13.05
CA LEU A 155 6.17 -2.94 14.52
C LEU A 155 5.79 -4.34 15.03
N ALA A 156 4.81 -4.99 14.40
CA ALA A 156 4.40 -6.35 14.76
C ALA A 156 5.47 -7.39 14.47
N THR A 157 6.24 -7.21 13.38
CA THR A 157 7.29 -8.15 12.95
C THR A 157 8.63 -7.89 13.66
N ARG A 158 8.94 -6.63 13.89
CA ARG A 158 10.19 -6.14 14.51
C ARG A 158 9.89 -5.09 15.56
N PRO A 159 9.53 -5.48 16.81
CA PRO A 159 9.20 -4.52 17.88
C PRO A 159 10.35 -3.58 18.23
N ASP A 160 11.58 -4.03 18.04
CA ASP A 160 12.83 -3.30 18.23
C ASP A 160 13.26 -2.41 17.04
N ALA A 161 12.45 -2.38 15.98
CA ALA A 161 12.77 -1.63 14.77
C ALA A 161 13.07 -0.16 15.06
N GLY A 162 14.14 0.39 14.49
CA GLY A 162 14.45 1.82 14.57
C GLY A 162 13.40 2.67 13.81
N ASN A 163 13.31 3.96 14.16
CA ASN A 163 12.33 4.88 13.52
C ASN A 163 12.53 4.97 12.00
N PHE A 164 13.77 4.91 11.53
CA PHE A 164 14.08 4.92 10.10
C PHE A 164 13.44 3.73 9.37
N LEU A 165 13.56 2.51 9.93
CA LEU A 165 12.99 1.32 9.32
C LEU A 165 11.45 1.42 9.25
N LEU A 166 10.80 1.93 10.30
CA LEU A 166 9.35 2.12 10.33
C LEU A 166 8.88 3.08 9.24
N VAL A 167 9.54 4.25 9.12
CA VAL A 167 9.23 5.25 8.09
C VAL A 167 9.50 4.70 6.69
N PHE A 168 10.62 4.01 6.50
CA PHE A 168 10.99 3.42 5.22
C PHE A 168 9.98 2.36 4.78
N VAL A 169 9.66 1.41 5.67
CA VAL A 169 8.72 0.32 5.38
C VAL A 169 7.31 0.86 5.15
N GLY A 170 6.85 1.81 5.95
CA GLY A 170 5.58 2.49 5.72
C GLY A 170 5.53 3.15 4.35
N THR A 171 6.56 3.93 4.01
CA THR A 171 6.65 4.61 2.72
C THR A 171 6.65 3.63 1.55
N ILE A 172 7.50 2.60 1.58
CA ILE A 172 7.61 1.65 0.46
C ILE A 172 6.34 0.81 0.30
N THR A 173 5.64 0.51 1.40
CA THR A 173 4.34 -0.18 1.36
C THR A 173 3.30 0.68 0.67
N GLY A 174 3.22 1.96 1.02
CA GLY A 174 2.29 2.90 0.39
C GLY A 174 2.56 3.11 -1.09
N VAL A 175 3.81 3.43 -1.47
CA VAL A 175 4.14 3.77 -2.87
C VAL A 175 4.33 2.54 -3.77
N GLY A 176 4.63 1.36 -3.21
CA GLY A 176 5.07 0.18 -3.95
C GLY A 176 4.03 -0.32 -4.96
N GLY A 177 2.75 -0.34 -4.57
CA GLY A 177 1.67 -0.75 -5.47
C GLY A 177 1.54 0.16 -6.68
N GLY A 178 1.53 1.48 -6.46
CA GLY A 178 1.49 2.48 -7.53
C GLY A 178 2.73 2.44 -8.43
N LEU A 179 3.91 2.20 -7.86
CA LEU A 179 5.15 2.06 -8.61
C LEU A 179 5.08 0.85 -9.56
N LEU A 180 4.70 -0.33 -9.07
CA LEU A 180 4.55 -1.52 -9.90
C LEU A 180 3.48 -1.35 -10.97
N ARG A 181 2.33 -0.76 -10.64
CA ARG A 181 1.28 -0.40 -11.60
C ARG A 181 1.81 0.42 -12.76
N ASP A 182 2.53 1.51 -12.43
CA ASP A 182 3.01 2.45 -13.45
C ASP A 182 4.08 1.78 -14.32
N MET A 183 5.00 1.01 -13.73
CA MET A 183 6.00 0.23 -14.47
C MET A 183 5.36 -0.79 -15.42
N MET A 184 4.40 -1.59 -14.93
CA MET A 184 3.72 -2.60 -15.77
C MET A 184 2.85 -1.98 -16.85
N SER A 185 2.39 -0.75 -16.67
CA SER A 185 1.61 0.00 -17.65
C SER A 185 2.46 0.83 -18.62
N GLU A 186 3.78 0.64 -18.62
CA GLU A 186 4.72 1.42 -19.44
C GLU A 186 4.50 2.93 -19.30
N SER A 187 4.30 3.36 -18.09
CA SER A 187 4.15 4.77 -17.72
C SER A 187 5.32 5.18 -16.84
N ILE A 188 5.79 6.42 -16.99
CA ILE A 188 6.77 6.93 -16.02
C ILE A 188 6.09 6.99 -14.66
N PRO A 189 6.63 6.30 -13.62
CA PRO A 189 5.99 6.23 -12.33
C PRO A 189 5.74 7.60 -11.70
N TYR A 190 4.59 7.77 -11.07
CA TYR A 190 4.22 9.02 -10.41
C TYR A 190 5.22 9.47 -9.35
N ILE A 191 5.92 8.54 -8.72
CA ILE A 191 6.99 8.83 -7.76
C ILE A 191 8.11 9.69 -8.36
N PHE A 192 8.36 9.61 -9.67
CA PHE A 192 9.37 10.38 -10.38
C PHE A 192 8.82 11.63 -11.06
N GLN A 193 7.52 11.68 -11.35
CA GLN A 193 6.89 12.82 -12.02
C GLN A 193 6.19 13.77 -11.05
N LYS A 194 5.51 13.23 -10.05
CA LYS A 194 4.73 14.00 -9.07
C LYS A 194 5.45 13.95 -7.73
N HIS A 195 6.32 14.89 -7.52
CA HIS A 195 7.26 14.95 -6.39
C HIS A 195 6.60 14.89 -5.01
N ILE A 196 5.33 15.24 -4.88
CA ILE A 196 4.58 15.16 -3.62
C ILE A 196 3.78 13.84 -3.52
N TYR A 197 4.33 12.77 -4.08
CA TYR A 197 3.77 11.42 -3.98
C TYR A 197 4.43 10.65 -2.83
N ALA A 198 5.72 10.37 -2.95
CA ALA A 198 6.49 9.69 -1.90
C ALA A 198 6.74 10.58 -0.69
N THR A 199 6.96 11.89 -0.89
CA THR A 199 7.16 12.84 0.21
C THR A 199 5.94 12.93 1.12
N ALA A 200 4.71 12.83 0.59
CA ALA A 200 3.50 12.77 1.42
C ALA A 200 3.50 11.52 2.32
N CYS A 201 3.90 10.35 1.79
CA CYS A 201 4.03 9.12 2.58
C CYS A 201 5.12 9.25 3.65
N ILE A 202 6.27 9.81 3.30
CA ILE A 202 7.37 10.01 4.26
C ILE A 202 6.90 10.89 5.41
N VAL A 203 6.26 12.03 5.12
CA VAL A 203 5.78 12.95 6.16
C VAL A 203 4.69 12.29 7.00
N GLY A 204 3.70 11.61 6.39
CA GLY A 204 2.66 10.89 7.12
C GLY A 204 3.21 9.77 7.99
N ALA A 205 4.19 9.02 7.49
CA ALA A 205 4.88 7.98 8.24
C ALA A 205 5.66 8.55 9.43
N VAL A 206 6.38 9.66 9.23
CA VAL A 206 7.11 10.36 10.32
C VAL A 206 6.14 10.83 11.39
N ILE A 207 5.00 11.46 11.00
CA ILE A 207 3.98 11.91 11.93
C ILE A 207 3.43 10.72 12.73
N CYS A 208 3.07 9.61 12.07
CA CYS A 208 2.58 8.40 12.72
C CYS A 208 3.58 7.87 13.76
N VAL A 209 4.87 7.76 13.39
CA VAL A 209 5.93 7.26 14.29
C VAL A 209 6.17 8.22 15.46
N ILE A 210 6.13 9.54 15.25
CA ILE A 210 6.28 10.53 16.32
C ILE A 210 5.12 10.43 17.31
N PHE A 211 3.88 10.36 16.84
CA PHE A 211 2.71 10.24 17.69
C PHE A 211 2.75 8.96 18.52
N TYR A 212 3.10 7.84 17.90
CA TYR A 212 3.18 6.56 18.57
C TYR A 212 4.33 6.50 19.60
N ARG A 213 5.58 6.87 19.21
CA ARG A 213 6.77 6.64 20.04
C ARG A 213 7.15 7.80 20.95
N LYS A 214 6.93 9.06 20.53
CA LYS A 214 7.31 10.22 21.36
C LYS A 214 6.16 10.71 22.23
N LEU A 215 4.95 10.71 21.68
CA LEU A 215 3.76 11.18 22.41
C LEU A 215 3.04 10.06 23.16
N ASN A 216 3.49 8.78 23.03
CA ASN A 216 2.89 7.60 23.63
C ASN A 216 1.36 7.48 23.35
N ILE A 217 0.94 7.93 22.19
CA ILE A 217 -0.45 7.83 21.73
C ILE A 217 -0.69 6.41 21.20
N SER A 218 -1.90 5.89 21.37
CA SER A 218 -2.24 4.56 20.85
C SER A 218 -1.94 4.42 19.35
N LEU A 219 -1.51 3.23 18.91
CA LEU A 219 -1.14 2.97 17.53
C LEU A 219 -2.26 3.32 16.56
N ASN A 220 -3.52 2.97 16.88
CA ASN A 220 -4.67 3.25 16.02
C ASN A 220 -4.87 4.74 15.76
N ILE A 221 -4.78 5.57 16.81
CA ILE A 221 -4.88 7.03 16.66
C ILE A 221 -3.71 7.56 15.85
N SER A 222 -2.50 7.09 16.12
CA SER A 222 -1.30 7.48 15.39
C SER A 222 -1.39 7.13 13.89
N MET A 223 -1.95 5.97 13.55
CA MET A 223 -2.23 5.54 12.17
C MET A 223 -3.25 6.46 11.49
N ILE A 224 -4.34 6.80 12.18
CA ILE A 224 -5.36 7.70 11.65
C ILE A 224 -4.76 9.07 11.36
N VAL A 225 -4.00 9.64 12.29
CA VAL A 225 -3.35 10.95 12.13
C VAL A 225 -2.33 10.91 10.98
N GLY A 226 -1.52 9.85 10.89
CA GLY A 226 -0.57 9.66 9.79
C GLY A 226 -1.26 9.56 8.43
N ALA A 227 -2.34 8.77 8.34
CA ALA A 227 -3.11 8.62 7.10
C ALA A 227 -3.78 9.95 6.68
N ILE A 228 -4.39 10.68 7.63
CA ILE A 228 -4.96 12.01 7.37
C ILE A 228 -3.88 12.97 6.86
N ALA A 229 -2.68 12.96 7.44
CA ALA A 229 -1.58 13.79 6.98
C ALA A 229 -1.23 13.49 5.51
N VAL A 230 -1.13 12.21 5.11
CA VAL A 230 -0.93 11.84 3.70
C VAL A 230 -2.04 12.39 2.82
N LEU A 231 -3.31 12.19 3.19
CA LEU A 231 -4.46 12.64 2.42
C LEU A 231 -4.45 14.17 2.23
N VAL A 232 -4.22 14.91 3.31
CA VAL A 232 -4.20 16.39 3.29
C VAL A 232 -3.06 16.90 2.42
N ILE A 233 -1.84 16.38 2.59
CA ILE A 233 -0.68 16.78 1.78
C ILE A 233 -0.94 16.53 0.30
N ARG A 234 -1.48 15.35 -0.05
CA ARG A 234 -1.82 15.00 -1.43
C ARG A 234 -2.91 15.91 -2.02
N ALA A 235 -3.95 16.21 -1.24
CA ALA A 235 -5.03 17.10 -1.66
C ALA A 235 -4.52 18.53 -1.89
N LEU A 236 -3.74 19.07 -0.96
CA LEU A 236 -3.12 20.40 -1.08
C LEU A 236 -2.16 20.48 -2.27
N ALA A 237 -1.33 19.44 -2.46
CA ALA A 237 -0.40 19.38 -3.58
C ALA A 237 -1.12 19.36 -4.93
N ALA A 238 -2.27 18.67 -5.02
CA ALA A 238 -3.08 18.64 -6.23
C ALA A 238 -3.76 20.00 -6.49
N GLN A 239 -4.29 20.65 -5.45
CA GLN A 239 -4.95 21.95 -5.58
C GLN A 239 -3.97 23.08 -5.91
N LEU A 240 -2.83 23.11 -5.22
CA LEU A 240 -1.83 24.17 -5.36
C LEU A 240 -0.85 23.88 -6.53
N ARG A 241 -1.01 22.77 -7.25
CA ARG A 241 -0.15 22.35 -8.35
C ARG A 241 1.35 22.40 -7.99
N TRP A 242 1.67 21.99 -6.76
CA TRP A 242 3.05 21.98 -6.29
C TRP A 242 3.90 21.02 -7.13
N ASN A 243 4.91 21.58 -7.78
CA ASN A 243 5.94 20.84 -8.50
C ASN A 243 7.31 21.19 -7.90
N LEU A 244 8.16 20.19 -7.73
CA LEU A 244 9.57 20.46 -7.42
C LEU A 244 10.30 20.93 -8.71
N PRO A 245 11.38 21.71 -8.58
CA PRO A 245 12.12 22.19 -9.72
C PRO A 245 12.71 21.02 -10.53
N THR A 246 12.55 21.10 -11.86
CA THR A 246 13.17 20.19 -12.82
C THR A 246 14.27 20.93 -13.54
N VAL A 247 15.39 20.24 -13.79
CA VAL A 247 16.47 20.80 -14.61
C VAL A 247 16.12 20.57 -16.06
N HIS A 248 15.91 21.63 -16.82
CA HIS A 248 15.85 21.57 -18.27
C HIS A 248 17.27 21.78 -18.80
N LEU A 249 17.80 20.76 -19.48
CA LEU A 249 19.02 20.93 -20.26
C LEU A 249 18.55 21.46 -21.61
N ASP A 250 18.94 22.70 -21.96
CA ASP A 250 18.74 23.23 -23.31
C ASP A 250 19.52 22.30 -24.25
N GLU A 251 18.82 21.65 -25.19
CA GLU A 251 19.46 20.93 -26.28
C GLU A 251 20.12 21.99 -27.19
N GLU A 252 21.33 22.41 -26.83
CA GLU A 252 22.19 23.16 -27.74
C GLU A 252 22.55 22.24 -28.92
N GLY A 253 22.08 22.59 -30.11
CA GLY A 253 22.67 22.14 -31.35
C GLY A 253 21.82 21.22 -32.21
N LYS A 254 20.75 21.75 -32.79
CA LYS A 254 20.34 21.40 -34.15
C LYS A 254 20.29 22.67 -34.96
N SER A 255 21.46 23.10 -35.44
CA SER A 255 21.62 23.95 -36.60
C SER A 255 21.70 23.07 -37.86
#